data_cea0665ea4757d6e56b6c3dda5ab6484
#
_entry.id   cea0665ea4757d6e56b6c3dda5ab6484
#
_cell.length_a   1.000
_cell.length_b   1.000
_cell.length_c   1.000
_cell.angle_alpha   90.00
_cell.angle_beta   90.00
_cell.angle_gamma   90.00
#
_symmetry.space_group_name_H-M   'P 1'
#
loop_
_entity.id
_entity.type
_entity.pdbx_description
1 polymer ?
#
loop_
_entity_poly.entity_id
_entity_poly.type
_entity_poly.pdbx_seq_one_letter_code
_entity_poly.pdbx_strand_id
1 'polypeptide(L)'
;MSYKVFTAGTKLTAADVNDYLMKQAVTYFASSTARDAAITSPVEGMVAYLEDTNIYTFYNGSAWGNLVWPDAWIAYTPTLTNITLGSGGTSAFFYQRVGKAVNVRGRITLGSTGVLTGVATFTLPVNSILSDQFWDFGAILNDSGTTFYPGVVRVGTSTATVLATNAAATYTTAVNTSATIPFTWASSDVINVGFTYESA
;
A
#
# COMPACT_ATOMS: atom_id res chain seq x y z
N MET A 1 -32.75 -8.03 -7.40
CA MET A 1 -33.77 -7.37 -6.53
C MET A 1 -34.53 -6.36 -7.36
N SER A 2 -35.87 -6.31 -7.25
CA SER A 2 -36.66 -5.27 -7.92
C SER A 2 -36.94 -4.13 -6.94
N TYR A 3 -36.88 -2.91 -7.44
CA TYR A 3 -37.33 -1.74 -6.70
C TYR A 3 -38.85 -1.83 -6.46
N LYS A 4 -39.33 -1.59 -5.24
CA LYS A 4 -40.75 -1.59 -4.91
C LYS A 4 -41.21 -0.18 -4.56
N VAL A 5 -42.27 0.29 -5.22
CA VAL A 5 -42.99 1.49 -4.84
C VAL A 5 -44.08 1.13 -3.85
N PHE A 6 -44.03 1.72 -2.66
CA PHE A 6 -45.07 1.56 -1.65
C PHE A 6 -46.23 2.51 -1.93
N THR A 7 -47.46 1.98 -1.99
CA THR A 7 -48.64 2.78 -2.25
C THR A 7 -49.31 3.20 -0.90
N ALA A 8 -49.73 4.44 -0.83
CA ALA A 8 -50.42 4.96 0.37
C ALA A 8 -51.65 4.09 0.73
N GLY A 9 -51.80 3.75 2.01
CA GLY A 9 -52.88 2.89 2.51
C GLY A 9 -52.63 1.38 2.40
N THR A 10 -51.54 0.92 1.77
CA THR A 10 -51.19 -0.49 1.75
C THR A 10 -50.52 -0.89 3.05
N LYS A 11 -50.92 -2.05 3.63
CA LYS A 11 -50.29 -2.57 4.84
C LYS A 11 -48.86 -3.01 4.52
N LEU A 12 -47.87 -2.50 5.26
CA LEU A 12 -46.50 -2.96 5.20
C LEU A 12 -46.37 -4.32 5.90
N THR A 13 -45.93 -5.34 5.16
CA THR A 13 -45.72 -6.69 5.72
C THR A 13 -44.28 -6.88 6.20
N ALA A 14 -44.05 -7.89 7.05
CA ALA A 14 -42.69 -8.25 7.46
C ALA A 14 -41.79 -8.61 6.26
N ALA A 15 -42.34 -9.25 5.22
CA ALA A 15 -41.62 -9.52 3.98
C ALA A 15 -41.22 -8.24 3.25
N ASP A 16 -42.12 -7.24 3.20
CA ASP A 16 -41.81 -5.94 2.59
C ASP A 16 -40.66 -5.23 3.33
N VAL A 17 -40.68 -5.27 4.66
CA VAL A 17 -39.60 -4.68 5.48
C VAL A 17 -38.28 -5.40 5.21
N ASN A 18 -38.27 -6.73 5.26
CA ASN A 18 -37.05 -7.51 5.10
C ASN A 18 -36.49 -7.43 3.67
N ASP A 19 -37.33 -7.51 2.65
CA ASP A 19 -36.86 -7.60 1.26
C ASP A 19 -36.54 -6.23 0.63
N TYR A 20 -37.26 -5.19 1.03
CA TYR A 20 -37.15 -3.88 0.36
C TYR A 20 -36.55 -2.77 1.24
N LEU A 21 -36.52 -2.93 2.55
CA LEU A 21 -35.92 -1.94 3.45
C LEU A 21 -34.65 -2.45 4.09
N MET A 22 -34.70 -3.59 4.78
CA MET A 22 -33.54 -4.09 5.54
C MET A 22 -32.39 -4.57 4.62
N LYS A 23 -32.68 -5.22 3.51
CA LYS A 23 -31.66 -5.66 2.54
C LYS A 23 -31.01 -4.53 1.75
N GLN A 24 -31.63 -3.34 1.73
CA GLN A 24 -31.14 -2.15 1.01
C GLN A 24 -30.56 -1.08 1.92
N ALA A 25 -30.67 -1.26 3.25
CA ALA A 25 -30.09 -0.35 4.24
C ALA A 25 -28.63 -0.72 4.54
N VAL A 26 -27.85 0.26 4.99
CA VAL A 26 -26.58 0.01 5.65
C VAL A 26 -26.89 -0.51 7.05
N THR A 27 -26.51 -1.76 7.32
CA THR A 27 -26.72 -2.40 8.63
C THR A 27 -25.51 -2.16 9.53
N TYR A 28 -25.75 -1.95 10.83
CA TYR A 28 -24.71 -1.74 11.83
C TYR A 28 -24.49 -3.00 12.66
N PHE A 29 -23.22 -3.37 12.86
CA PHE A 29 -22.82 -4.52 13.69
C PHE A 29 -21.57 -4.18 14.52
N ALA A 30 -21.48 -4.76 15.71
CA ALA A 30 -20.33 -4.60 16.57
C ALA A 30 -19.05 -5.22 15.98
N SER A 31 -19.18 -6.28 15.14
CA SER A 31 -18.05 -6.97 14.51
C SER A 31 -18.49 -7.78 13.28
N SER A 32 -17.52 -8.28 12.51
CA SER A 32 -17.78 -9.22 11.41
C SER A 32 -18.45 -10.50 11.90
N THR A 33 -18.05 -11.01 13.06
CA THR A 33 -18.68 -12.20 13.68
C THR A 33 -20.17 -11.95 14.01
N ALA A 34 -20.50 -10.78 14.56
CA ALA A 34 -21.88 -10.41 14.86
C ALA A 34 -22.71 -10.25 13.57
N ARG A 35 -22.13 -9.68 12.52
CA ARG A 35 -22.74 -9.57 11.19
C ARG A 35 -23.07 -10.96 10.62
N ASP A 36 -22.08 -11.86 10.61
CA ASP A 36 -22.21 -13.19 9.99
C ASP A 36 -23.18 -14.08 10.76
N ALA A 37 -23.28 -13.89 12.08
CA ALA A 37 -24.28 -14.56 12.91
C ALA A 37 -25.71 -14.04 12.63
N ALA A 38 -25.87 -12.76 12.34
CA ALA A 38 -27.17 -12.14 12.06
C ALA A 38 -27.63 -12.32 10.60
N ILE A 39 -26.69 -12.26 9.64
CA ILE A 39 -26.98 -12.38 8.21
C ILE A 39 -26.44 -13.72 7.71
N THR A 40 -27.18 -14.79 7.97
CA THR A 40 -26.79 -16.17 7.59
C THR A 40 -26.91 -16.45 6.08
N SER A 41 -27.62 -15.63 5.33
CA SER A 41 -27.84 -15.74 3.88
C SER A 41 -27.70 -14.36 3.25
N PRO A 42 -26.49 -13.82 3.14
CA PRO A 42 -26.28 -12.50 2.56
C PRO A 42 -26.62 -12.50 1.06
N VAL A 43 -27.09 -11.36 0.58
CA VAL A 43 -27.41 -11.14 -0.84
C VAL A 43 -26.41 -10.14 -1.42
N GLU A 44 -25.99 -10.38 -2.66
CA GLU A 44 -25.07 -9.47 -3.38
C GLU A 44 -25.58 -8.01 -3.34
N GLY A 45 -24.67 -7.10 -3.03
CA GLY A 45 -24.95 -5.68 -2.87
C GLY A 45 -25.34 -5.24 -1.47
N MET A 46 -25.49 -6.15 -0.49
CA MET A 46 -25.68 -5.76 0.90
C MET A 46 -24.46 -5.01 1.43
N VAL A 47 -24.71 -3.95 2.22
CA VAL A 47 -23.68 -3.13 2.88
C VAL A 47 -23.87 -3.17 4.39
N ALA A 48 -22.77 -3.32 5.13
CA ALA A 48 -22.75 -3.31 6.58
C ALA A 48 -21.58 -2.46 7.10
N TYR A 49 -21.81 -1.74 8.21
CA TYR A 49 -20.77 -1.07 8.97
C TYR A 49 -20.35 -1.94 10.16
N LEU A 50 -19.04 -2.07 10.39
CA LEU A 50 -18.44 -2.79 11.51
C LEU A 50 -17.82 -1.78 12.49
N GLU A 51 -18.29 -1.78 13.74
CA GLU A 51 -17.86 -0.83 14.78
C GLU A 51 -16.42 -1.09 15.24
N ASP A 52 -16.05 -2.36 15.43
CA ASP A 52 -14.74 -2.77 15.93
C ASP A 52 -13.57 -2.31 15.04
N THR A 53 -13.81 -2.25 13.75
CA THR A 53 -12.81 -1.87 12.74
C THR A 53 -13.07 -0.52 12.08
N ASN A 54 -14.24 0.09 12.32
CA ASN A 54 -14.72 1.32 11.68
C ASN A 54 -14.74 1.21 10.13
N ILE A 55 -15.12 0.03 9.61
CA ILE A 55 -15.09 -0.26 8.17
C ILE A 55 -16.50 -0.53 7.65
N TYR A 56 -16.80 0.00 6.47
CA TYR A 56 -17.92 -0.45 5.66
C TYR A 56 -17.55 -1.71 4.90
N THR A 57 -18.41 -2.71 4.92
CA THR A 57 -18.25 -3.94 4.15
C THR A 57 -19.39 -4.10 3.17
N PHE A 58 -19.15 -4.75 2.05
CA PHE A 58 -20.18 -5.11 1.07
C PHE A 58 -20.08 -6.60 0.73
N TYR A 59 -21.21 -7.21 0.40
CA TYR A 59 -21.24 -8.60 -0.06
C TYR A 59 -21.25 -8.66 -1.58
N ASN A 60 -20.26 -9.34 -2.18
CA ASN A 60 -20.06 -9.41 -3.62
C ASN A 60 -20.72 -10.63 -4.30
N GLY A 61 -21.62 -11.31 -3.60
CA GLY A 61 -22.25 -12.56 -4.04
C GLY A 61 -21.53 -13.83 -3.57
N SER A 62 -20.28 -13.76 -3.15
CA SER A 62 -19.48 -14.88 -2.64
C SER A 62 -18.96 -14.66 -1.23
N ALA A 63 -18.49 -13.44 -0.96
CA ALA A 63 -17.85 -13.08 0.31
C ALA A 63 -18.09 -11.61 0.66
N TRP A 64 -17.94 -11.28 1.95
CA TRP A 64 -17.87 -9.92 2.41
C TRP A 64 -16.49 -9.33 2.12
N GLY A 65 -16.45 -8.23 1.39
CA GLY A 65 -15.26 -7.42 1.13
C GLY A 65 -15.33 -6.06 1.83
N ASN A 66 -14.21 -5.45 2.10
CA ASN A 66 -14.18 -4.08 2.59
C ASN A 66 -14.58 -3.12 1.48
N LEU A 67 -15.51 -2.21 1.75
CA LEU A 67 -15.71 -1.06 0.89
C LEU A 67 -14.49 -0.17 1.08
N VAL A 68 -13.71 0.00 0.02
CA VAL A 68 -12.35 0.52 0.10
C VAL A 68 -12.33 1.93 0.67
N TRP A 69 -11.96 2.04 1.93
CA TRP A 69 -11.41 3.24 2.53
C TRP A 69 -9.90 3.06 2.54
N PRO A 70 -9.10 4.09 2.29
CA PRO A 70 -7.64 3.92 2.37
C PRO A 70 -7.29 3.46 3.78
N ASP A 71 -6.67 2.27 3.91
CA ASP A 71 -6.19 1.78 5.19
C ASP A 71 -5.20 2.78 5.80
N ALA A 72 -5.09 2.77 7.12
CA ALA A 72 -4.02 3.51 7.80
C ALA A 72 -2.64 3.06 7.27
N TRP A 73 -1.66 3.96 7.30
CA TRP A 73 -0.28 3.60 6.99
C TRP A 73 0.23 2.54 7.97
N ILE A 74 0.62 1.38 7.45
CA ILE A 74 1.11 0.23 8.21
C ILE A 74 2.63 0.24 8.16
N ALA A 75 3.28 0.22 9.34
CA ALA A 75 4.73 0.06 9.42
C ALA A 75 5.13 -1.37 9.01
N TYR A 76 6.20 -1.50 8.23
CA TYR A 76 6.82 -2.79 7.95
C TYR A 76 8.34 -2.69 7.94
N THR A 77 9.02 -3.81 8.18
CA THR A 77 10.47 -3.88 8.17
C THR A 77 10.95 -4.65 6.95
N PRO A 78 11.44 -3.97 5.90
CA PRO A 78 11.98 -4.65 4.73
C PRO A 78 13.30 -5.33 5.04
N THR A 79 13.59 -6.44 4.36
CA THR A 79 14.94 -6.96 4.27
C THR A 79 15.73 -6.09 3.29
N LEU A 80 16.84 -5.52 3.76
CA LEU A 80 17.73 -4.68 2.95
C LEU A 80 18.83 -5.56 2.33
N THR A 81 19.11 -5.38 1.05
CA THR A 81 20.18 -6.05 0.32
C THR A 81 21.18 -5.04 -0.20
N ASN A 82 22.45 -5.29 0.00
CA ASN A 82 23.57 -4.38 -0.31
C ASN A 82 23.55 -3.06 0.48
N ILE A 83 22.78 -2.99 1.54
CA ILE A 83 22.68 -1.85 2.43
C ILE A 83 22.96 -2.34 3.85
N THR A 84 24.02 -1.88 4.47
CA THR A 84 24.30 -2.06 5.88
C THR A 84 24.00 -0.74 6.59
N LEU A 85 23.05 -0.75 7.54
CA LEU A 85 22.65 0.46 8.25
C LEU A 85 23.77 1.06 9.08
N GLY A 86 24.59 0.20 9.73
CA GLY A 86 25.63 0.65 10.64
C GLY A 86 25.10 1.12 12.00
N SER A 87 26.02 1.52 12.88
CA SER A 87 25.66 1.99 14.23
C SER A 87 24.93 3.34 14.18
N GLY A 88 23.74 3.38 14.78
CA GLY A 88 22.85 4.55 14.74
C GLY A 88 22.10 4.75 13.43
N GLY A 89 22.30 3.86 12.44
CA GLY A 89 21.52 3.88 11.20
C GLY A 89 20.08 3.42 11.43
N THR A 90 19.15 3.90 10.61
CA THR A 90 17.70 3.63 10.73
C THR A 90 17.06 3.25 9.41
N SER A 91 16.01 2.45 9.50
CA SER A 91 15.13 2.10 8.40
C SER A 91 13.70 2.24 8.87
N ALA A 92 12.93 3.11 8.22
CA ALA A 92 11.52 3.35 8.54
C ALA A 92 10.70 3.25 7.26
N PHE A 93 9.87 2.22 7.16
CA PHE A 93 9.02 1.98 6.00
C PHE A 93 7.57 1.83 6.41
N PHE A 94 6.70 2.34 5.56
CA PHE A 94 5.26 2.26 5.71
C PHE A 94 4.63 1.94 4.35
N TYR A 95 3.52 1.25 4.39
CA TYR A 95 2.69 1.06 3.21
C TYR A 95 1.21 1.28 3.53
N GLN A 96 0.45 1.55 2.49
CA GLN A 96 -1.00 1.68 2.52
C GLN A 96 -1.55 0.95 1.30
N ARG A 97 -2.64 0.23 1.49
CA ARG A 97 -3.30 -0.49 0.41
C ARG A 97 -4.65 0.10 0.09
N VAL A 98 -4.95 0.26 -1.21
CA VAL A 98 -6.26 0.68 -1.72
C VAL A 98 -6.63 -0.26 -2.87
N GLY A 99 -7.45 -1.26 -2.58
CA GLY A 99 -7.71 -2.35 -3.52
C GLY A 99 -6.42 -3.12 -3.85
N LYS A 100 -6.05 -3.15 -5.13
CA LYS A 100 -4.79 -3.73 -5.59
C LYS A 100 -3.61 -2.74 -5.58
N ALA A 101 -3.86 -1.44 -5.47
CA ALA A 101 -2.80 -0.44 -5.40
C ALA A 101 -2.13 -0.46 -4.02
N VAL A 102 -0.82 -0.59 -4.01
CA VAL A 102 0.03 -0.54 -2.80
C VAL A 102 0.91 0.70 -2.90
N ASN A 103 0.67 1.65 -2.01
CA ASN A 103 1.51 2.83 -1.85
C ASN A 103 2.59 2.53 -0.81
N VAL A 104 3.84 2.82 -1.12
CA VAL A 104 4.98 2.63 -0.21
C VAL A 104 5.70 3.94 -0.02
N ARG A 105 6.09 4.23 1.21
CA ARG A 105 7.06 5.28 1.55
C ARG A 105 8.09 4.72 2.51
N GLY A 106 9.34 5.11 2.32
CA GLY A 106 10.42 4.63 3.16
C GLY A 106 11.57 5.61 3.25
N ARG A 107 12.29 5.51 4.35
CA ARG A 107 13.52 6.25 4.58
C ARG A 107 14.55 5.31 5.21
N ILE A 108 15.74 5.29 4.61
CA ILE A 108 16.94 4.64 5.14
C ILE A 108 17.94 5.74 5.43
N THR A 109 18.47 5.77 6.65
CA THR A 109 19.55 6.69 7.05
C THR A 109 20.75 5.84 7.45
N LEU A 110 21.89 6.07 6.85
CA LEU A 110 23.14 5.37 7.22
C LEU A 110 23.71 5.90 8.52
N GLY A 111 24.11 5.00 9.37
CA GLY A 111 24.84 5.30 10.61
C GLY A 111 26.36 5.39 10.40
N SER A 112 27.12 5.50 11.49
CA SER A 112 28.58 5.75 11.44
C SER A 112 29.39 4.69 10.72
N THR A 113 28.90 3.44 10.63
CA THR A 113 29.51 2.33 9.90
C THR A 113 28.59 1.83 8.77
N GLY A 114 27.62 2.66 8.37
CA GLY A 114 26.69 2.35 7.30
C GLY A 114 27.38 2.38 5.92
N VAL A 115 27.07 1.44 5.06
CA VAL A 115 27.64 1.36 3.72
C VAL A 115 26.61 0.83 2.71
N LEU A 116 26.77 1.26 1.46
CA LEU A 116 26.25 0.56 0.29
C LEU A 116 27.37 -0.27 -0.32
N THR A 117 27.11 -1.56 -0.56
CA THR A 117 28.10 -2.47 -1.18
C THR A 117 27.77 -2.83 -2.62
N GLY A 118 26.58 -2.47 -3.09
CA GLY A 118 26.08 -2.77 -4.43
C GLY A 118 24.74 -2.10 -4.69
N VAL A 119 23.95 -2.68 -5.57
CA VAL A 119 22.63 -2.13 -5.93
C VAL A 119 21.70 -2.18 -4.71
N ALA A 120 21.26 -1.00 -4.27
CA ALA A 120 20.36 -0.88 -3.14
C ALA A 120 19.00 -1.52 -3.45
N THR A 121 18.64 -2.57 -2.71
CA THR A 121 17.39 -3.32 -2.89
C THR A 121 16.75 -3.58 -1.54
N PHE A 122 15.42 -3.64 -1.52
CA PHE A 122 14.64 -3.96 -0.31
C PHE A 122 13.38 -4.77 -0.68
N THR A 123 12.89 -5.58 0.26
CA THR A 123 11.68 -6.38 0.05
C THR A 123 10.43 -5.53 0.08
N LEU A 124 9.43 -5.88 -0.75
CA LEU A 124 8.10 -5.27 -0.75
C LEU A 124 7.26 -5.79 0.41
N PRO A 125 6.29 -4.99 0.93
CA PRO A 125 5.35 -5.46 1.96
C PRO A 125 4.34 -6.50 1.43
N VAL A 126 4.01 -6.42 0.15
CA VAL A 126 3.12 -7.33 -0.58
C VAL A 126 3.74 -7.58 -1.96
N ASN A 127 3.66 -8.80 -2.48
CA ASN A 127 4.20 -9.10 -3.80
C ASN A 127 3.49 -8.30 -4.91
N SER A 128 4.25 -7.83 -5.89
CA SER A 128 3.73 -7.20 -7.10
C SER A 128 3.24 -8.25 -8.09
N ILE A 129 2.19 -7.91 -8.86
CA ILE A 129 1.69 -8.77 -9.95
C ILE A 129 2.65 -8.78 -11.15
N LEU A 130 3.40 -7.70 -11.34
CA LEU A 130 4.31 -7.53 -12.45
C LEU A 130 5.76 -7.41 -11.95
N SER A 131 6.69 -7.96 -12.71
CA SER A 131 8.13 -7.73 -12.52
C SER A 131 8.62 -6.57 -13.38
N ASP A 132 9.70 -5.93 -12.95
CA ASP A 132 10.41 -4.87 -13.69
C ASP A 132 9.54 -3.66 -14.09
N GLN A 133 8.67 -3.24 -13.20
CA GLN A 133 7.94 -1.99 -13.35
C GLN A 133 8.85 -0.82 -12.97
N PHE A 134 8.93 0.18 -13.85
CA PHE A 134 9.56 1.46 -13.56
C PHE A 134 8.47 2.46 -13.17
N TRP A 135 8.64 3.08 -11.99
CA TRP A 135 7.75 4.13 -11.51
C TRP A 135 8.52 5.45 -11.46
N ASP A 136 7.81 6.54 -11.74
CA ASP A 136 8.43 7.86 -11.83
C ASP A 136 9.23 8.21 -10.57
N PHE A 137 10.42 8.77 -10.75
CA PHE A 137 11.28 9.41 -9.74
C PHE A 137 10.92 9.12 -8.29
N GLY A 138 10.67 7.86 -7.98
CA GLY A 138 10.24 7.38 -6.67
C GLY A 138 11.34 7.38 -5.60
N ALA A 139 12.53 7.88 -5.90
CA ALA A 139 13.64 7.94 -4.95
C ALA A 139 14.34 9.30 -4.95
N ILE A 140 14.78 9.71 -3.76
CA ILE A 140 15.73 10.80 -3.54
C ILE A 140 16.90 10.25 -2.75
N LEU A 141 18.10 10.38 -3.32
CA LEU A 141 19.36 9.96 -2.71
C LEU A 141 20.07 11.23 -2.20
N ASN A 142 20.22 11.30 -0.88
CA ASN A 142 20.76 12.50 -0.23
C ASN A 142 22.18 12.22 0.26
N ASP A 143 23.15 12.93 -0.30
CA ASP A 143 24.50 13.08 0.21
C ASP A 143 24.46 14.16 1.31
N SER A 144 24.52 13.71 2.55
CA SER A 144 24.25 14.55 3.73
C SER A 144 25.16 15.76 3.81
N GLY A 145 24.52 16.96 3.82
CA GLY A 145 25.24 18.23 3.86
C GLY A 145 25.79 18.70 2.50
N THR A 146 25.58 17.95 1.42
CA THR A 146 26.11 18.29 0.08
C THR A 146 24.98 18.53 -0.91
N THR A 147 24.23 17.49 -1.33
CA THR A 147 23.21 17.63 -2.37
C THR A 147 22.21 16.48 -2.42
N PHE A 148 21.18 16.63 -3.23
CA PHE A 148 20.16 15.62 -3.50
C PHE A 148 20.27 15.14 -4.94
N TYR A 149 20.23 13.82 -5.11
CA TYR A 149 20.23 13.19 -6.42
C TYR A 149 18.86 12.52 -6.66
N PRO A 150 18.19 12.81 -7.79
CA PRO A 150 16.98 12.10 -8.15
C PRO A 150 17.29 10.64 -8.45
N GLY A 151 16.37 9.76 -8.11
CA GLY A 151 16.45 8.35 -8.39
C GLY A 151 15.12 7.78 -8.86
N VAL A 152 15.16 6.54 -9.30
CA VAL A 152 14.00 5.77 -9.75
C VAL A 152 13.90 4.51 -8.91
N VAL A 153 12.69 4.11 -8.55
CA VAL A 153 12.43 2.80 -7.96
C VAL A 153 11.95 1.85 -9.04
N ARG A 154 12.68 0.75 -9.25
CA ARG A 154 12.27 -0.37 -10.09
C ARG A 154 11.64 -1.44 -9.22
N VAL A 155 10.38 -1.75 -9.48
CA VAL A 155 9.61 -2.74 -8.74
C VAL A 155 9.74 -4.11 -9.43
N GLY A 156 10.24 -5.10 -8.71
CA GLY A 156 10.19 -6.51 -9.11
C GLY A 156 9.03 -7.24 -8.44
N THR A 157 8.97 -8.56 -8.53
CA THR A 157 7.87 -9.36 -7.96
C THR A 157 7.80 -9.26 -6.44
N SER A 158 8.92 -9.33 -5.73
CA SER A 158 8.99 -9.31 -4.26
C SER A 158 9.94 -8.26 -3.69
N THR A 159 10.64 -7.53 -4.56
CA THR A 159 11.66 -6.56 -4.16
C THR A 159 11.54 -5.28 -4.97
N ALA A 160 12.01 -4.18 -4.40
CA ALA A 160 12.20 -2.91 -5.09
C ALA A 160 13.70 -2.56 -5.11
N THR A 161 14.16 -2.07 -6.24
CA THR A 161 15.56 -1.69 -6.49
C THR A 161 15.62 -0.18 -6.68
N VAL A 162 16.59 0.46 -6.04
CA VAL A 162 16.82 1.90 -6.15
C VAL A 162 17.90 2.15 -7.19
N LEU A 163 17.57 2.96 -8.18
CA LEU A 163 18.44 3.39 -9.27
C LEU A 163 18.72 4.88 -9.15
N ALA A 164 19.93 5.29 -9.43
CA ALA A 164 20.30 6.70 -9.53
C ALA A 164 20.04 7.22 -10.96
N THR A 165 19.79 8.52 -11.09
CA THR A 165 19.65 9.18 -12.38
C THR A 165 21.02 9.69 -12.84
N ASN A 166 21.46 9.30 -14.03
CA ASN A 166 22.68 9.80 -14.68
C ASN A 166 22.30 10.81 -15.76
N ALA A 167 22.70 12.06 -15.58
CA ALA A 167 22.47 13.16 -16.53
C ALA A 167 23.74 13.53 -17.36
N ALA A 168 24.84 12.77 -17.21
CA ALA A 168 26.10 13.05 -17.90
C ALA A 168 26.11 12.55 -19.36
N ALA A 169 25.15 11.71 -19.75
CA ALA A 169 25.00 11.23 -21.13
C ALA A 169 24.12 12.17 -21.97
N THR A 170 24.07 11.97 -23.28
CA THR A 170 23.21 12.71 -24.21
C THR A 170 21.72 12.64 -23.79
N TYR A 171 21.31 11.54 -23.17
CA TYR A 171 19.99 11.36 -22.59
C TYR A 171 20.13 10.96 -21.12
N THR A 172 19.23 11.43 -20.27
CA THR A 172 19.15 11.01 -18.87
C THR A 172 18.84 9.50 -18.79
N THR A 173 19.65 8.75 -18.08
CA THR A 173 19.49 7.31 -17.92
C THR A 173 19.40 6.93 -16.44
N ALA A 174 18.71 5.82 -16.13
CA ALA A 174 18.76 5.21 -14.82
C ALA A 174 19.95 4.25 -14.74
N VAL A 175 20.74 4.35 -13.68
CA VAL A 175 21.90 3.52 -13.41
C VAL A 175 21.79 2.85 -12.05
N ASN A 176 22.36 1.67 -11.91
CA ASN A 176 22.38 0.98 -10.64
C ASN A 176 23.14 1.80 -9.59
N THR A 177 22.57 1.91 -8.39
CA THR A 177 23.32 2.41 -7.23
C THR A 177 24.49 1.47 -6.92
N SER A 178 25.55 2.01 -6.36
CA SER A 178 26.71 1.24 -5.91
C SER A 178 27.38 1.94 -4.71
N ALA A 179 28.50 1.43 -4.25
CA ALA A 179 29.29 2.07 -3.19
C ALA A 179 29.69 3.54 -3.50
N THR A 180 29.71 3.90 -4.79
CA THR A 180 30.17 5.21 -5.28
C THR A 180 29.20 5.88 -6.26
N ILE A 181 28.00 5.34 -6.45
CA ILE A 181 26.98 5.88 -7.35
C ILE A 181 25.70 6.15 -6.55
N PRO A 182 25.15 7.38 -6.63
CA PRO A 182 25.61 8.57 -7.37
C PRO A 182 26.73 9.33 -6.70
N PHE A 183 27.09 8.99 -5.47
CA PHE A 183 28.18 9.56 -4.65
C PHE A 183 28.77 8.46 -3.74
N THR A 184 29.88 8.74 -3.08
CA THR A 184 30.45 7.83 -2.07
C THR A 184 29.64 7.93 -0.79
N TRP A 185 28.94 6.86 -0.42
CA TRP A 185 28.06 6.80 0.71
C TRP A 185 28.79 6.88 2.06
N ALA A 186 28.27 7.68 2.97
CA ALA A 186 28.82 7.95 4.27
C ALA A 186 27.73 7.96 5.37
N SER A 187 28.14 8.20 6.61
CA SER A 187 27.22 8.38 7.74
C SER A 187 26.29 9.56 7.52
N SER A 188 25.03 9.41 7.90
CA SER A 188 23.93 10.37 7.75
C SER A 188 23.39 10.54 6.33
N ASP A 189 23.92 9.81 5.35
CA ASP A 189 23.33 9.79 4.02
C ASP A 189 21.99 9.04 4.03
N VAL A 190 21.09 9.46 3.12
CA VAL A 190 19.71 9.02 3.15
C VAL A 190 19.25 8.53 1.79
N ILE A 191 18.52 7.42 1.80
CA ILE A 191 17.67 6.98 0.70
C ILE A 191 16.22 7.20 1.11
N ASN A 192 15.51 8.10 0.42
CA ASN A 192 14.06 8.25 0.55
C ASN A 192 13.39 7.59 -0.66
N VAL A 193 12.32 6.87 -0.43
CA VAL A 193 11.50 6.24 -1.47
C VAL A 193 10.02 6.56 -1.26
N GLY A 194 9.30 6.74 -2.38
CA GLY A 194 7.86 6.88 -2.40
C GLY A 194 7.34 6.42 -3.76
N PHE A 195 6.60 5.31 -3.81
CA PHE A 195 6.15 4.71 -5.06
C PHE A 195 4.85 3.92 -4.87
N THR A 196 4.19 3.65 -5.96
CA THR A 196 2.95 2.84 -6.00
C THR A 196 3.13 1.68 -6.98
N TYR A 197 2.57 0.52 -6.65
CA TYR A 197 2.53 -0.63 -7.54
C TYR A 197 1.23 -1.43 -7.37
N GLU A 198 0.95 -2.35 -8.31
CA GLU A 198 -0.18 -3.27 -8.23
C GLU A 198 0.24 -4.57 -7.54
N SER A 199 -0.53 -5.00 -6.52
CA SER A 199 -0.31 -6.27 -5.84
C SER A 199 -0.81 -7.46 -6.67
N ALA A 200 -0.13 -8.59 -6.49
CA ALA A 200 -0.55 -9.87 -7.03
C ALA A 200 -1.94 -10.31 -6.51
#